data_5ebf59db99c1cf29fa670c8927749b63
#
_entry.id   5ebf59db99c1cf29fa670c8927749b63
#
_cell.length_a   1.000
_cell.length_b   1.000
_cell.length_c   1.000
_cell.angle_alpha   90.00
_cell.angle_beta   90.00
_cell.angle_gamma   90.00
#
_symmetry.space_group_name_H-M   'P 1'
#
loop_
_entity.id
_entity.type
_entity.pdbx_description
1 polymer ?
#
loop_
_entity_poly.entity_id
_entity_poly.type
_entity_poly.pdbx_seq_one_letter_code
_entity_poly.pdbx_strand_id
1 'polypeptide(L)'
;MFRVAAILAVAVSLAACDMISTLIDGWKYAKAVEADLEISTGIKPLVGFNWHNGRLVRVTVTFPRLYEAKPLREVAEIVRRSVTSQFKQTPEDIDLAFSLGRTSAGTTAQLREVD
;
A
#
# COMPACT_ATOMS: atom_id res chain seq x y z
N MET A 1 -32.66 -1.87 32.47
CA MET A 1 -31.47 -1.02 32.35
C MET A 1 -30.22 -1.82 32.00
N PHE A 2 -29.93 -2.86 32.78
CA PHE A 2 -28.72 -3.66 32.49
C PHE A 2 -28.73 -4.28 31.11
N ARG A 3 -29.89 -4.70 30.61
CA ARG A 3 -29.97 -5.29 29.27
C ARG A 3 -29.67 -4.31 28.18
N VAL A 4 -30.11 -3.07 28.32
CA VAL A 4 -29.85 -2.03 27.31
C VAL A 4 -28.36 -1.67 27.26
N ALA A 5 -27.74 -1.55 28.43
CA ALA A 5 -26.32 -1.30 28.52
C ALA A 5 -25.49 -2.41 27.88
N ALA A 6 -25.89 -3.67 28.10
CA ALA A 6 -25.21 -4.81 27.50
C ALA A 6 -25.33 -4.82 25.99
N ILE A 7 -26.51 -4.49 25.46
CA ILE A 7 -26.73 -4.43 24.00
C ILE A 7 -25.87 -3.33 23.36
N LEU A 8 -25.78 -2.18 24.01
CA LEU A 8 -24.94 -1.08 23.52
C LEU A 8 -23.46 -1.47 23.49
N ALA A 9 -22.99 -2.14 24.53
CA ALA A 9 -21.62 -2.60 24.60
C ALA A 9 -21.29 -3.59 23.49
N VAL A 10 -22.21 -4.51 23.20
CA VAL A 10 -22.02 -5.47 22.11
C VAL A 10 -21.99 -4.77 20.75
N ALA A 11 -22.87 -3.79 20.53
CA ALA A 11 -22.89 -3.03 19.28
C ALA A 11 -21.58 -2.28 19.04
N VAL A 12 -21.04 -1.66 20.09
CA VAL A 12 -19.77 -0.95 19.99
C VAL A 12 -18.63 -1.93 19.68
N SER A 13 -18.63 -3.09 20.31
CA SER A 13 -17.63 -4.11 20.07
C SER A 13 -17.66 -4.61 18.63
N LEU A 14 -18.85 -4.84 18.07
CA LEU A 14 -18.99 -5.26 16.67
C LEU A 14 -18.47 -4.21 15.71
N ALA A 15 -18.74 -2.94 15.94
CA ALA A 15 -18.24 -1.86 15.10
C ALA A 15 -16.70 -1.80 15.14
N ALA A 16 -16.12 -1.96 16.32
CA ALA A 16 -14.65 -1.97 16.46
C ALA A 16 -14.04 -3.16 15.73
N CYS A 17 -14.67 -4.33 15.79
CA CYS A 17 -14.20 -5.51 15.06
C CYS A 17 -14.22 -5.30 13.56
N ASP A 18 -15.25 -4.66 13.02
CA ASP A 18 -15.35 -4.38 11.58
C ASP A 18 -14.22 -3.47 11.12
N MET A 19 -13.91 -2.43 11.88
CA MET A 19 -12.81 -1.54 11.55
C MET A 19 -11.47 -2.26 11.55
N ILE A 20 -11.22 -3.08 12.56
CA ILE A 20 -10.00 -3.86 12.67
C ILE A 20 -9.89 -4.85 11.51
N SER A 21 -10.99 -5.53 11.17
CA SER A 21 -11.00 -6.46 10.04
C SER A 21 -10.65 -5.79 8.73
N THR A 22 -11.17 -4.60 8.48
CA THR A 22 -10.88 -3.84 7.26
C THR A 22 -9.39 -3.51 7.17
N LEU A 23 -8.77 -3.08 8.27
CA LEU A 23 -7.35 -2.77 8.31
C LEU A 23 -6.49 -4.02 8.09
N ILE A 24 -6.86 -5.13 8.72
CA ILE A 24 -6.14 -6.39 8.57
C ILE A 24 -6.23 -6.90 7.13
N ASP A 25 -7.40 -6.80 6.51
CA ASP A 25 -7.60 -7.23 5.13
C ASP A 25 -6.78 -6.38 4.18
N GLY A 26 -6.76 -5.06 4.38
CA GLY A 26 -5.93 -4.17 3.57
C GLY A 26 -4.46 -4.51 3.68
N TRP A 27 -4.00 -4.81 4.88
CA TRP A 27 -2.61 -5.22 5.12
C TRP A 27 -2.30 -6.52 4.38
N LYS A 28 -3.22 -7.50 4.43
CA LYS A 28 -3.03 -8.77 3.73
C LYS A 28 -2.96 -8.57 2.23
N TYR A 29 -3.80 -7.72 1.68
CA TYR A 29 -3.79 -7.43 0.24
C TYR A 29 -2.49 -6.76 -0.17
N ALA A 30 -2.02 -5.80 0.64
CA ALA A 30 -0.75 -5.13 0.37
C ALA A 30 0.40 -6.14 0.37
N LYS A 31 0.43 -7.03 1.35
CA LYS A 31 1.46 -8.07 1.41
C LYS A 31 1.37 -9.05 0.24
N ALA A 32 0.16 -9.35 -0.21
CA ALA A 32 -0.03 -10.21 -1.37
C ALA A 32 0.51 -9.56 -2.65
N VAL A 33 0.30 -8.25 -2.81
CA VAL A 33 0.86 -7.51 -3.94
C VAL A 33 2.39 -7.52 -3.88
N GLU A 34 2.97 -7.30 -2.69
CA GLU A 34 4.43 -7.34 -2.53
C GLU A 34 5.00 -8.68 -2.95
N ALA A 35 4.38 -9.78 -2.51
CA ALA A 35 4.85 -11.11 -2.84
C ALA A 35 4.69 -11.40 -4.34
N ASP A 36 3.56 -11.01 -4.92
CA ASP A 36 3.31 -11.22 -6.34
C ASP A 36 4.30 -10.45 -7.20
N LEU A 37 4.58 -9.21 -6.85
CA LEU A 37 5.53 -8.38 -7.59
C LEU A 37 6.97 -8.86 -7.41
N GLU A 38 7.29 -9.40 -6.26
CA GLU A 38 8.60 -10.00 -6.07
C GLU A 38 8.83 -11.17 -7.02
N ILE A 39 7.81 -11.98 -7.22
CA ILE A 39 7.90 -13.09 -8.17
C ILE A 39 8.04 -12.58 -9.60
N SER A 40 7.28 -11.56 -9.96
CA SER A 40 7.26 -11.03 -11.33
C SER A 40 8.50 -10.23 -11.69
N THR A 41 9.07 -9.51 -10.72
CA THR A 41 10.18 -8.58 -10.99
C THR A 41 11.50 -8.99 -10.37
N GLY A 42 11.45 -9.89 -9.40
CA GLY A 42 12.64 -10.25 -8.62
C GLY A 42 12.98 -9.25 -7.53
N ILE A 43 12.20 -8.19 -7.38
CA ILE A 43 12.42 -7.17 -6.37
C ILE A 43 11.14 -7.00 -5.56
N LYS A 44 11.26 -7.07 -4.25
CA LYS A 44 10.10 -6.89 -3.37
C LYS A 44 9.84 -5.41 -3.13
N PRO A 45 8.71 -4.89 -3.59
CA PRO A 45 8.36 -3.49 -3.33
C PRO A 45 7.73 -3.33 -1.96
N LEU A 46 7.57 -2.07 -1.55
CA LEU A 46 6.78 -1.70 -0.39
C LEU A 46 5.43 -1.19 -0.89
N VAL A 47 4.35 -1.77 -0.40
CA VAL A 47 3.00 -1.40 -0.84
C VAL A 47 2.27 -0.70 0.30
N GLY A 48 1.84 0.53 0.05
CA GLY A 48 0.99 1.29 0.95
C GLY A 48 -0.38 1.48 0.35
N PHE A 49 -1.36 1.79 1.19
CA PHE A 49 -2.71 2.03 0.71
C PHE A 49 -3.40 3.08 1.58
N ASN A 50 -4.42 3.70 1.01
CA ASN A 50 -5.13 4.78 1.66
C ASN A 50 -6.63 4.60 1.46
N TRP A 51 -7.39 4.64 2.56
CA TRP A 51 -8.84 4.50 2.56
C TRP A 51 -9.47 5.83 2.94
N HIS A 52 -10.64 6.09 2.36
CA HIS A 52 -11.45 7.24 2.74
C HIS A 52 -12.92 6.86 2.60
N ASN A 53 -13.66 6.94 3.70
CA ASN A 53 -15.08 6.63 3.75
C ASN A 53 -15.40 5.24 3.18
N GLY A 54 -14.60 4.25 3.52
CA GLY A 54 -14.82 2.87 3.08
C GLY A 54 -14.41 2.59 1.66
N ARG A 55 -13.83 3.57 0.95
CA ARG A 55 -13.35 3.39 -0.41
C ARG A 55 -11.84 3.37 -0.44
N LEU A 56 -11.29 2.48 -1.24
CA LEU A 56 -9.85 2.43 -1.47
C LEU A 56 -9.50 3.54 -2.45
N VAL A 57 -8.84 4.57 -1.95
CA VAL A 57 -8.52 5.76 -2.75
C VAL A 57 -7.24 5.56 -3.53
N ARG A 58 -6.19 5.08 -2.88
CA ARG A 58 -4.87 5.00 -3.50
C ARG A 58 -4.11 3.80 -3.00
N VAL A 59 -3.40 3.16 -3.92
CA VAL A 59 -2.39 2.16 -3.58
C VAL A 59 -1.08 2.66 -4.14
N THR A 60 -0.04 2.72 -3.30
CA THR A 60 1.28 3.17 -3.70
C THR A 60 2.24 1.99 -3.65
N VAL A 61 2.89 1.73 -4.77
CA VAL A 61 3.88 0.66 -4.88
C VAL A 61 5.23 1.32 -5.08
N THR A 62 6.14 1.13 -4.12
CA THR A 62 7.47 1.73 -4.15
C THR A 62 8.52 0.64 -4.22
N PHE A 63 9.27 0.62 -5.30
CA PHE A 63 10.40 -0.29 -5.42
C PHE A 63 11.63 0.34 -4.75
N PRO A 64 12.46 -0.47 -4.06
CA PRO A 64 13.62 0.09 -3.33
C PRO A 64 14.73 0.58 -4.23
N ARG A 65 14.66 0.31 -5.52
CA ARG A 65 15.65 0.77 -6.50
C ARG A 65 15.02 0.80 -7.88
N LEU A 66 15.70 1.43 -8.82
CA LEU A 66 15.25 1.45 -10.21
C LEU A 66 15.24 0.01 -10.76
N TYR A 67 14.22 -0.28 -11.55
CA TYR A 67 14.08 -1.55 -12.20
C TYR A 67 14.24 -1.35 -13.71
N GLU A 68 15.31 -1.88 -14.26
CA GLU A 68 15.68 -1.62 -15.66
C GLU A 68 15.52 -2.82 -16.58
N ALA A 69 15.12 -3.96 -16.04
CA ALA A 69 15.00 -5.18 -16.82
C ALA A 69 13.84 -5.14 -17.82
N LYS A 70 12.85 -4.29 -17.57
CA LYS A 70 11.68 -4.12 -18.45
C LYS A 70 11.37 -2.64 -18.64
N PRO A 71 10.74 -2.26 -19.77
CA PRO A 71 10.30 -0.88 -19.94
C PRO A 71 9.32 -0.47 -18.86
N LEU A 72 9.33 0.81 -18.53
CA LEU A 72 8.47 1.36 -17.48
C LEU A 72 7.00 1.06 -17.72
N ARG A 73 6.55 1.14 -18.97
CA ARG A 73 5.15 0.83 -19.31
C ARG A 73 4.79 -0.60 -18.94
N GLU A 74 5.70 -1.53 -19.17
CA GLU A 74 5.46 -2.94 -18.85
C GLU A 74 5.42 -3.16 -17.35
N VAL A 75 6.31 -2.51 -16.61
CA VAL A 75 6.31 -2.55 -15.15
C VAL A 75 5.00 -1.98 -14.61
N ALA A 76 4.55 -0.87 -15.18
CA ALA A 76 3.30 -0.25 -14.77
C ALA A 76 2.11 -1.19 -14.97
N GLU A 77 2.07 -1.93 -16.07
CA GLU A 77 1.00 -2.89 -16.32
C GLU A 77 1.07 -4.09 -15.36
N ILE A 78 2.26 -4.56 -15.05
CA ILE A 78 2.45 -5.64 -14.07
C ILE A 78 1.93 -5.18 -12.71
N VAL A 79 2.28 -3.97 -12.29
CA VAL A 79 1.84 -3.41 -11.02
C VAL A 79 0.31 -3.23 -10.99
N ARG A 80 -0.24 -2.65 -12.05
CA ARG A 80 -1.70 -2.45 -12.13
C ARG A 80 -2.44 -3.78 -12.00
N ARG A 81 -1.98 -4.79 -12.71
CA ARG A 81 -2.60 -6.11 -12.70
C ARG A 81 -2.53 -6.75 -11.33
N SER A 82 -1.38 -6.65 -10.68
CA SER A 82 -1.21 -7.19 -9.34
C SER A 82 -2.13 -6.52 -8.33
N VAL A 83 -2.16 -5.18 -8.33
CA VAL A 83 -3.00 -4.43 -7.40
C VAL A 83 -4.48 -4.76 -7.63
N THR A 84 -4.94 -4.76 -8.87
CA THR A 84 -6.37 -4.99 -9.15
C THR A 84 -6.77 -6.44 -8.88
N SER A 85 -5.84 -7.39 -8.96
CA SER A 85 -6.16 -8.79 -8.68
C SER A 85 -6.13 -9.12 -7.19
N GLN A 86 -5.28 -8.44 -6.41
CA GLN A 86 -5.10 -8.77 -4.99
C GLN A 86 -6.01 -7.96 -4.07
N PHE A 87 -6.26 -6.70 -4.39
CA PHE A 87 -7.18 -5.90 -3.58
C PHE A 87 -8.62 -6.17 -3.95
N LYS A 88 -9.48 -6.23 -2.95
CA LYS A 88 -10.90 -6.50 -3.13
C LYS A 88 -11.61 -5.36 -3.86
N GLN A 89 -11.18 -4.13 -3.59
CA GLN A 89 -11.67 -2.96 -4.31
C GLN A 89 -10.60 -2.48 -5.28
N THR A 90 -11.03 -1.97 -6.43
CA THR A 90 -10.12 -1.31 -7.35
C THR A 90 -9.86 0.10 -6.82
N PRO A 91 -8.60 0.48 -6.57
CA PRO A 91 -8.33 1.83 -6.08
C PRO A 91 -8.62 2.87 -7.15
N GLU A 92 -8.87 4.11 -6.70
CA GLU A 92 -9.07 5.21 -7.64
C GLU A 92 -7.77 5.58 -8.33
N ASP A 93 -6.65 5.49 -7.60
CA ASP A 93 -5.32 5.78 -8.13
C ASP A 93 -4.33 4.69 -7.72
N ILE A 94 -3.39 4.40 -8.61
CA ILE A 94 -2.26 3.55 -8.32
C ILE A 94 -1.01 4.36 -8.63
N ASP A 95 -0.16 4.55 -7.62
CA ASP A 95 1.11 5.25 -7.79
C ASP A 95 2.24 4.24 -7.84
N LEU A 96 3.13 4.40 -8.80
CA LEU A 96 4.34 3.61 -8.92
C LEU A 96 5.53 4.52 -8.68
N ALA A 97 6.38 4.15 -7.74
CA ALA A 97 7.55 4.93 -7.39
C ALA A 97 8.77 4.05 -7.28
N PHE A 98 9.92 4.63 -7.54
CA PHE A 98 11.21 3.98 -7.37
C PHE A 98 12.05 4.82 -6.43
N SER A 99 12.61 4.18 -5.41
CA SER A 99 13.53 4.87 -4.52
C SER A 99 14.88 4.97 -5.21
N LEU A 100 15.45 6.15 -5.22
CA LEU A 100 16.78 6.36 -5.79
C LEU A 100 17.88 6.05 -4.77
N GLY A 101 17.48 5.54 -3.62
CA GLY A 101 18.41 5.25 -2.56
C GLY A 101 18.64 6.47 -1.70
N ARG A 102 19.40 6.26 -0.65
CA ARG A 102 19.74 7.34 0.27
C ARG A 102 20.79 8.23 -0.42
N THR A 103 20.48 9.51 -0.57
CA THR A 103 21.46 10.41 -1.14
C THR A 103 22.53 10.69 -0.10
N SER A 104 23.77 10.43 -0.48
CA SER A 104 24.90 10.72 0.40
C SER A 104 25.03 12.22 0.59
N ALA A 105 24.51 12.97 -0.36
CA ALA A 105 24.44 14.40 -0.25
C ALA A 105 23.38 14.83 0.71
N GLY A 106 22.54 13.98 0.98
CA GLY A 106 21.61 14.28 2.04
C GLY A 106 22.42 14.59 3.19
N THR A 107 23.48 14.27 2.84
CA THR A 107 24.43 14.77 3.59
C THR A 107 24.97 15.86 2.80
N THR A 108 24.85 15.88 1.96
CA THR A 108 25.01 16.81 1.47
C THR A 108 24.45 17.58 1.06
N ALA A 109 24.23 17.35 0.97
CA ALA A 109 23.75 18.02 0.61
C ALA A 109 23.25 18.55 0.74
N GLN A 110 23.47 18.31 0.90
CA GLN A 110 23.17 18.88 0.99
C GLN A 110 23.27 19.58 0.79
N LEU A 111 24.07 19.37 0.48
CA LEU A 111 24.11 20.16 0.21
C LEU A 111 24.00 20.95 -0.17
N ARG A 112 24.03 21.08 -0.33
CA ARG A 112 23.85 21.99 -0.72
C ARG A 112 23.68 22.72 -0.88
N GLU A 113 23.80 22.43 -0.88
CA GLU A 113 23.71 23.24 -1.06
C GLU A 113 23.69 23.80 -1.38
N VAL A 114 24.02 23.47 -1.50
CA VAL A 114 24.09 24.20 -1.80
C VAL A 114 24.00 24.90 -2.23
N ASP A 115 24.24 24.83 -2.44
CA ASP A 115 24.32 25.77 -2.64
C ASP A 115 24.09 26.51 -2.90
#